data_58b43090a625ecf5d6186cd319a7eb27
#
_entry.id   58b43090a625ecf5d6186cd319a7eb27
#
_cell.length_a   1.000
_cell.length_b   1.000
_cell.length_c   1.000
_cell.angle_alpha   90.00
_cell.angle_beta   90.00
_cell.angle_gamma   90.00
#
_symmetry.space_group_name_H-M   'P 1'
#
loop_
_entity.id
_entity.type
_entity.pdbx_description
1 polymer ?
#
loop_
_entity_poly.entity_id
_entity_poly.type
_entity_poly.pdbx_seq_one_letter_code
_entity_poly.pdbx_strand_id
1 'polypeptide(L)'
;PAHFKNYIDMCDEESCHVMIKEIYEPHYERFGKYFGNTFRGFFSDEPCFANNIGSYYDTLGIPSLILPWRNYMIEMLAKRADLSAEEAELLLPGLWYEVSGKTSRLRYAYMETVTHLYRDNFSRMIGNWCRERGVLYIGHVIEDMNTHMRLGYGSGHFFRALDGQDMSGI
;
A
#
# COMPACT_ATOMS: atom_id res chain seq x y z
N PRO A 1 2.06 -16.44 -3.45
CA PRO A 1 3.21 -17.34 -3.58
C PRO A 1 3.82 -17.64 -2.21
N ALA A 2 4.29 -18.90 -2.00
CA ALA A 2 4.73 -19.36 -0.68
C ALA A 2 5.89 -18.55 -0.07
N HIS A 3 6.73 -17.95 -0.87
CA HIS A 3 7.85 -17.13 -0.40
C HIS A 3 7.46 -15.73 0.08
N PHE A 4 6.23 -15.27 -0.17
CA PHE A 4 5.72 -14.00 0.36
C PHE A 4 4.76 -14.17 1.54
N LYS A 5 4.51 -15.37 2.00
CA LYS A 5 3.56 -15.62 3.09
C LYS A 5 3.88 -14.90 4.42
N ASN A 6 5.12 -14.49 4.59
CA ASN A 6 5.60 -13.79 5.78
C ASN A 6 5.83 -12.28 5.51
N TYR A 7 5.38 -11.77 4.37
CA TYR A 7 5.47 -10.35 4.06
C TYR A 7 4.27 -9.62 4.65
N ILE A 8 4.48 -8.37 5.07
CA ILE A 8 3.39 -7.55 5.62
C ILE A 8 2.36 -7.20 4.54
N ASP A 9 1.12 -7.07 4.93
CA ASP A 9 0.07 -6.50 4.09
C ASP A 9 -0.10 -5.02 4.44
N MET A 10 0.39 -4.16 3.57
CA MET A 10 0.33 -2.70 3.77
C MET A 10 -1.07 -2.11 3.59
N CYS A 11 -2.02 -2.89 3.10
CA CYS A 11 -3.42 -2.51 3.07
C CYS A 11 -4.17 -2.86 4.36
N ASP A 12 -3.54 -3.58 5.28
CA ASP A 12 -4.14 -4.07 6.51
C ASP A 12 -3.53 -3.37 7.74
N GLU A 13 -4.38 -2.71 8.50
CA GLU A 13 -3.99 -1.93 9.68
C GLU A 13 -3.28 -2.78 10.72
N GLU A 14 -3.84 -3.97 11.02
CA GLU A 14 -3.28 -4.89 12.01
C GLU A 14 -1.89 -5.41 11.61
N SER A 15 -1.72 -5.75 10.34
CA SER A 15 -0.43 -6.16 9.78
C SER A 15 0.64 -5.08 9.94
N CYS A 16 0.29 -3.84 9.68
CA CYS A 16 1.21 -2.71 9.85
C CYS A 16 1.50 -2.40 11.31
N HIS A 17 0.54 -2.56 12.21
CA HIS A 17 0.77 -2.48 13.66
C HIS A 17 1.75 -3.53 14.16
N VAL A 18 1.68 -4.78 13.65
CA VAL A 18 2.66 -5.82 13.98
C VAL A 18 4.07 -5.39 13.55
N MET A 19 4.22 -4.81 12.36
CA MET A 19 5.52 -4.30 11.89
C MET A 19 6.06 -3.21 12.83
N ILE A 20 5.23 -2.25 13.24
CA ILE A 20 5.65 -1.21 14.18
C ILE A 20 6.09 -1.83 15.50
N LYS A 21 5.30 -2.73 16.05
CA LYS A 21 5.59 -3.40 17.33
C LYS A 21 6.88 -4.21 17.29
N GLU A 22 7.13 -4.93 16.20
CA GLU A 22 8.27 -5.87 16.13
C GLU A 22 9.57 -5.21 15.62
N ILE A 23 9.47 -4.06 14.94
CA ILE A 23 10.63 -3.38 14.36
C ILE A 23 10.85 -2.01 15.02
N TYR A 24 9.87 -1.15 14.98
CA TYR A 24 10.03 0.27 15.38
C TYR A 24 10.10 0.45 16.89
N GLU A 25 9.21 -0.19 17.65
CA GLU A 25 9.20 -0.09 19.12
C GLU A 25 10.50 -0.59 19.76
N PRO A 26 11.08 -1.75 19.39
CA PRO A 26 12.35 -2.18 19.92
C PRO A 26 13.52 -1.23 19.64
N HIS A 27 13.49 -0.53 18.50
CA HIS A 27 14.47 0.52 18.21
C HIS A 27 14.30 1.70 19.16
N TYR A 28 13.07 2.13 19.41
CA TYR A 28 12.79 3.21 20.34
C TYR A 28 13.16 2.85 21.78
N GLU A 29 12.78 1.67 22.25
CA GLU A 29 13.13 1.18 23.59
C GLU A 29 14.65 1.19 23.82
N ARG A 30 15.41 0.79 22.81
CA ARG A 30 16.87 0.64 22.92
C ARG A 30 17.63 1.94 22.65
N PHE A 31 17.16 2.76 21.74
CA PHE A 31 17.86 3.93 21.23
C PHE A 31 17.10 5.25 21.37
N GLY A 32 15.97 5.29 22.06
CA GLY A 32 15.09 6.47 22.16
C GLY A 32 15.80 7.74 22.65
N LYS A 33 16.82 7.62 23.52
CA LYS A 33 17.64 8.76 23.96
C LYS A 33 18.42 9.45 22.82
N TYR A 34 18.58 8.80 21.69
CA TYR A 34 19.25 9.33 20.51
C TYR A 34 18.28 9.87 19.46
N PHE A 35 16.96 9.65 19.66
CA PHE A 35 15.95 10.11 18.70
C PHE A 35 15.90 11.62 18.64
N GLY A 36 15.76 12.16 17.44
CA GLY A 36 15.76 13.60 17.18
C GLY A 36 17.13 14.27 17.18
N ASN A 37 18.17 13.58 17.64
CA ASN A 37 19.55 14.09 17.58
C ASN A 37 20.46 13.25 16.67
N THR A 38 21.03 12.14 17.15
CA THR A 38 21.87 11.25 16.35
C THR A 38 21.04 10.36 15.43
N PHE A 39 19.93 9.82 15.92
CA PHE A 39 18.99 9.03 15.13
C PHE A 39 17.90 9.97 14.58
N ARG A 40 17.98 10.25 13.30
CA ARG A 40 17.15 11.27 12.64
C ARG A 40 15.85 10.75 12.08
N GLY A 41 15.74 9.48 11.76
CA GLY A 41 14.53 8.92 11.16
C GLY A 41 14.67 7.48 10.70
N PHE A 42 13.58 6.99 10.13
CA PHE A 42 13.51 5.70 9.47
C PHE A 42 13.36 5.89 7.96
N PHE A 43 13.95 4.98 7.21
CA PHE A 43 13.86 4.93 5.76
C PHE A 43 13.21 3.61 5.32
N SER A 44 12.21 3.69 4.46
CA SER A 44 11.65 2.52 3.80
C SER A 44 11.97 2.55 2.31
N ASP A 45 12.54 1.47 1.82
CA ASP A 45 12.97 1.35 0.43
C ASP A 45 11.99 0.50 -0.38
N GLU A 46 11.30 1.12 -1.31
CA GLU A 46 10.39 0.52 -2.30
C GLU A 46 9.42 -0.54 -1.72
N PRO A 47 8.64 -0.24 -0.67
CA PRO A 47 7.68 -1.20 -0.14
C PRO A 47 6.64 -1.56 -1.21
N CYS A 48 6.49 -2.85 -1.48
CA CYS A 48 5.60 -3.37 -2.51
C CYS A 48 4.60 -4.37 -1.93
N PHE A 49 3.56 -4.71 -2.68
CA PHE A 49 2.57 -5.69 -2.24
C PHE A 49 3.06 -7.15 -2.34
N ALA A 50 4.31 -7.38 -2.75
CA ALA A 50 4.90 -8.70 -2.91
C ALA A 50 4.08 -9.64 -3.82
N ASN A 51 3.35 -9.07 -4.76
CA ASN A 51 2.39 -9.75 -5.61
C ASN A 51 2.90 -9.99 -7.03
N ASN A 52 4.12 -9.53 -7.34
CA ASN A 52 4.70 -9.68 -8.66
C ASN A 52 6.09 -10.32 -8.59
N ILE A 53 6.32 -11.31 -9.42
CA ILE A 53 7.59 -12.04 -9.52
C ILE A 53 8.10 -11.92 -10.95
N GLY A 54 9.11 -11.05 -11.12
CA GLY A 54 9.85 -10.96 -12.36
C GLY A 54 9.15 -10.26 -13.53
N SER A 55 7.99 -9.64 -13.32
CA SER A 55 7.30 -8.86 -14.34
C SER A 55 6.64 -7.64 -13.74
N TYR A 56 6.83 -6.51 -14.36
CA TYR A 56 6.27 -5.23 -13.93
C TYR A 56 5.09 -4.88 -14.82
N TYR A 57 3.90 -4.89 -14.24
CA TYR A 57 2.67 -4.54 -14.94
C TYR A 57 2.24 -3.13 -14.55
N ASP A 58 1.93 -2.33 -15.53
CA ASP A 58 1.47 -0.95 -15.36
C ASP A 58 -0.04 -0.79 -15.53
N THR A 59 -0.77 -1.90 -15.61
CA THR A 59 -2.23 -1.93 -15.74
C THR A 59 -2.84 -3.13 -15.02
N LEU A 60 -4.13 -3.04 -14.72
CA LEU A 60 -4.99 -4.17 -14.36
C LEU A 60 -5.52 -4.87 -15.62
N GLY A 61 -6.24 -5.96 -15.44
CA GLY A 61 -6.81 -6.72 -16.55
C GLY A 61 -5.89 -7.81 -17.11
N ILE A 62 -4.92 -8.24 -16.31
CA ILE A 62 -3.96 -9.30 -16.66
C ILE A 62 -4.29 -10.55 -15.84
N PRO A 63 -4.61 -11.68 -16.48
CA PRO A 63 -5.11 -12.89 -15.79
C PRO A 63 -4.17 -13.49 -14.74
N SER A 64 -2.86 -13.30 -14.89
CA SER A 64 -1.85 -13.81 -13.96
C SER A 64 -1.55 -12.89 -12.78
N LEU A 65 -2.15 -11.71 -12.73
CA LEU A 65 -1.85 -10.71 -11.72
C LEU A 65 -2.44 -11.11 -10.36
N ILE A 66 -1.61 -11.09 -9.32
CA ILE A 66 -2.03 -11.26 -7.94
C ILE A 66 -2.26 -9.88 -7.35
N LEU A 67 -3.43 -9.66 -6.77
CA LEU A 67 -3.84 -8.36 -6.24
C LEU A 67 -4.03 -8.41 -4.73
N PRO A 68 -3.63 -7.35 -3.98
CA PRO A 68 -3.98 -7.23 -2.56
C PRO A 68 -5.49 -7.28 -2.36
N TRP A 69 -5.93 -8.04 -1.38
CA TRP A 69 -7.35 -8.18 -1.09
C TRP A 69 -7.65 -8.45 0.38
N ARG A 70 -8.66 -7.76 0.90
CA ARG A 70 -9.29 -8.01 2.18
C ARG A 70 -10.82 -8.00 2.01
N ASN A 71 -11.53 -8.80 2.79
CA ASN A 71 -12.99 -8.93 2.64
C ASN A 71 -13.74 -7.61 2.80
N TYR A 72 -13.26 -6.73 3.68
CA TYR A 72 -13.86 -5.40 3.86
C TYR A 72 -13.71 -4.47 2.65
N MET A 73 -12.80 -4.79 1.73
CA MET A 73 -12.60 -3.96 0.53
C MET A 73 -13.79 -3.97 -0.40
N ILE A 74 -14.65 -4.99 -0.34
CA ILE A 74 -15.82 -5.07 -1.24
C ILE A 74 -16.76 -3.88 -1.06
N GLU A 75 -17.05 -3.48 0.18
CA GLU A 75 -17.90 -2.33 0.47
C GLU A 75 -17.26 -1.01 0.05
N MET A 76 -15.95 -0.88 0.26
CA MET A 76 -15.19 0.29 -0.17
C MET A 76 -15.17 0.42 -1.69
N LEU A 77 -15.00 -0.70 -2.38
CA LEU A 77 -15.01 -0.79 -3.83
C LEU A 77 -16.40 -0.43 -4.38
N ALA A 78 -17.45 -1.03 -3.86
CA ALA A 78 -18.83 -0.78 -4.24
C ALA A 78 -19.19 0.70 -4.11
N LYS A 79 -18.89 1.30 -2.96
CA LYS A 79 -19.10 2.73 -2.73
C LYS A 79 -18.37 3.62 -3.74
N ARG A 80 -17.10 3.32 -4.06
CA ARG A 80 -16.30 4.11 -5.01
C ARG A 80 -16.75 3.90 -6.46
N ALA A 81 -17.19 2.70 -6.78
CA ALA A 81 -17.69 2.38 -8.10
C ALA A 81 -19.17 2.79 -8.31
N ASP A 82 -19.85 3.28 -7.26
CA ASP A 82 -21.29 3.56 -7.24
C ASP A 82 -22.11 2.33 -7.69
N LEU A 83 -21.86 1.24 -6.98
CA LEU A 83 -22.48 -0.08 -7.16
C LEU A 83 -23.03 -0.55 -5.82
N SER A 84 -23.93 -1.53 -5.85
CA SER A 84 -24.22 -2.33 -4.64
C SER A 84 -23.03 -3.27 -4.35
N ALA A 85 -22.93 -3.79 -3.12
CA ALA A 85 -21.92 -4.78 -2.75
C ALA A 85 -22.03 -6.04 -3.62
N GLU A 86 -23.26 -6.50 -3.88
CA GLU A 86 -23.54 -7.67 -4.73
C GLU A 86 -23.10 -7.45 -6.18
N GLU A 87 -23.37 -6.26 -6.75
CA GLU A 87 -22.90 -5.92 -8.10
C GLU A 87 -21.36 -5.85 -8.16
N ALA A 88 -20.72 -5.26 -7.15
CA ALA A 88 -19.28 -5.18 -7.09
C ALA A 88 -18.65 -6.57 -6.99
N GLU A 89 -19.22 -7.48 -6.17
CA GLU A 89 -18.78 -8.86 -6.05
C GLU A 89 -18.88 -9.62 -7.37
N LEU A 90 -20.01 -9.51 -8.05
CA LEU A 90 -20.21 -10.12 -9.37
C LEU A 90 -19.25 -9.60 -10.43
N LEU A 91 -18.80 -8.36 -10.30
CA LEU A 91 -17.88 -7.72 -11.23
C LEU A 91 -16.40 -7.94 -10.88
N LEU A 92 -16.05 -8.54 -9.73
CA LEU A 92 -14.66 -8.78 -9.32
C LEU A 92 -13.79 -9.43 -10.40
N PRO A 93 -14.27 -10.40 -11.21
CA PRO A 93 -13.49 -10.91 -12.33
C PRO A 93 -13.01 -9.84 -13.31
N GLY A 94 -13.65 -8.66 -13.31
CA GLY A 94 -13.24 -7.49 -14.08
C GLY A 94 -11.86 -6.94 -13.74
N LEU A 95 -11.31 -7.28 -12.56
CA LEU A 95 -9.94 -6.93 -12.20
C LEU A 95 -8.91 -7.63 -13.09
N TRP A 96 -9.25 -8.79 -13.65
CA TRP A 96 -8.38 -9.62 -14.52
C TRP A 96 -8.84 -9.70 -15.96
N TYR A 97 -10.15 -9.58 -16.19
CA TYR A 97 -10.76 -9.77 -17.52
C TYR A 97 -11.66 -8.59 -17.88
N GLU A 98 -11.97 -8.42 -19.13
CA GLU A 98 -13.03 -7.51 -19.54
C GLU A 98 -14.37 -8.23 -19.42
N VAL A 99 -15.23 -7.79 -18.51
CA VAL A 99 -16.50 -8.47 -18.20
C VAL A 99 -17.74 -7.64 -18.53
N SER A 100 -17.62 -6.33 -18.58
CA SER A 100 -18.74 -5.44 -18.88
C SER A 100 -18.27 -4.00 -19.15
N GLY A 101 -19.15 -3.13 -19.59
CA GLY A 101 -18.89 -1.70 -19.72
C GLY A 101 -18.57 -0.97 -18.41
N LYS A 102 -18.74 -1.64 -17.25
CA LYS A 102 -18.39 -1.11 -15.92
C LYS A 102 -16.96 -1.50 -15.48
N THR A 103 -16.24 -2.31 -16.24
CA THR A 103 -14.92 -2.86 -15.88
C THR A 103 -13.89 -1.78 -15.55
N SER A 104 -13.77 -0.74 -16.39
CA SER A 104 -12.82 0.34 -16.15
C SER A 104 -13.11 1.10 -14.86
N ARG A 105 -14.39 1.31 -14.55
CA ARG A 105 -14.83 1.97 -13.30
C ARG A 105 -14.48 1.12 -12.08
N LEU A 106 -14.69 -0.20 -12.16
CA LEU A 106 -14.32 -1.15 -11.12
C LEU A 106 -12.81 -1.12 -10.85
N ARG A 107 -11.99 -1.18 -11.90
CA ARG A 107 -10.52 -1.12 -11.79
C ARG A 107 -10.05 0.18 -11.18
N TYR A 108 -10.61 1.30 -11.59
CA TYR A 108 -10.32 2.59 -10.97
C TYR A 108 -10.68 2.59 -9.48
N ALA A 109 -11.89 2.15 -9.10
CA ALA A 109 -12.35 2.08 -7.74
C ALA A 109 -11.48 1.15 -6.87
N TYR A 110 -10.99 0.05 -7.44
CA TYR A 110 -10.05 -0.87 -6.79
C TYR A 110 -8.72 -0.16 -6.48
N MET A 111 -8.11 0.51 -7.45
CA MET A 111 -6.85 1.23 -7.22
C MET A 111 -7.01 2.40 -6.26
N GLU A 112 -8.14 3.11 -6.32
CA GLU A 112 -8.48 4.12 -5.31
C GLU A 112 -8.56 3.52 -3.90
N THR A 113 -9.15 2.32 -3.77
CA THR A 113 -9.23 1.62 -2.49
C THR A 113 -7.85 1.22 -1.98
N VAL A 114 -7.05 0.55 -2.81
CA VAL A 114 -5.67 0.14 -2.47
C VAL A 114 -4.81 1.34 -2.07
N THR A 115 -4.84 2.40 -2.86
CA THR A 115 -4.07 3.62 -2.60
C THR A 115 -4.43 4.28 -1.26
N HIS A 116 -5.71 4.32 -0.92
CA HIS A 116 -6.14 4.88 0.36
C HIS A 116 -5.73 4.00 1.54
N LEU A 117 -5.89 2.68 1.42
CA LEU A 117 -5.47 1.74 2.46
C LEU A 117 -3.96 1.77 2.68
N TYR A 118 -3.17 1.78 1.62
CA TYR A 118 -1.72 1.93 1.72
C TYR A 118 -1.33 3.23 2.44
N ARG A 119 -1.92 4.36 2.04
CA ARG A 119 -1.68 5.64 2.69
C ARG A 119 -2.00 5.61 4.17
N ASP A 120 -3.20 5.16 4.53
CA ASP A 120 -3.71 5.30 5.89
C ASP A 120 -3.07 4.26 6.83
N ASN A 121 -2.97 3.01 6.38
CA ASN A 121 -2.50 1.90 7.20
C ASN A 121 -0.97 1.75 7.20
N PHE A 122 -0.27 2.21 6.18
CA PHE A 122 1.18 2.09 6.11
C PHE A 122 1.87 3.45 6.24
N SER A 123 1.77 4.32 5.23
CA SER A 123 2.58 5.55 5.18
C SER A 123 2.28 6.50 6.35
N ARG A 124 1.01 6.77 6.62
CA ARG A 124 0.60 7.66 7.72
C ARG A 124 0.84 7.03 9.09
N MET A 125 0.62 5.74 9.22
CA MET A 125 0.84 5.04 10.49
C MET A 125 2.31 5.14 10.90
N ILE A 126 3.24 4.83 10.01
CA ILE A 126 4.68 4.94 10.25
C ILE A 126 5.05 6.41 10.52
N GLY A 127 4.59 7.33 9.66
CA GLY A 127 4.89 8.74 9.80
C GLY A 127 4.40 9.34 11.11
N ASN A 128 3.20 8.98 11.54
CA ASN A 128 2.67 9.41 12.83
C ASN A 128 3.49 8.86 13.98
N TRP A 129 3.81 7.57 13.96
CA TRP A 129 4.66 6.94 14.97
C TRP A 129 6.04 7.63 15.07
N CYS A 130 6.65 7.95 13.93
CA CYS A 130 7.94 8.66 13.88
C CYS A 130 7.84 10.07 14.46
N ARG A 131 6.85 10.86 14.04
CA ARG A 131 6.64 12.24 14.51
C ARG A 131 6.37 12.32 16.01
N GLU A 132 5.58 11.41 16.57
CA GLU A 132 5.34 11.31 18.00
C GLU A 132 6.62 11.09 18.82
N ARG A 133 7.66 10.53 18.18
CA ARG A 133 8.96 10.25 18.81
C ARG A 133 10.08 11.20 18.36
N GLY A 134 9.72 12.28 17.67
CA GLY A 134 10.65 13.34 17.26
C GLY A 134 11.65 12.92 16.16
N VAL A 135 11.30 11.93 15.35
CA VAL A 135 12.11 11.47 14.20
C VAL A 135 11.32 11.56 12.90
N LEU A 136 12.03 11.54 11.79
CA LEU A 136 11.45 11.63 10.45
C LEU A 136 11.12 10.26 9.88
N TYR A 137 10.12 10.21 9.02
CA TYR A 137 9.87 9.10 8.12
C TYR A 137 10.14 9.54 6.68
N ILE A 138 11.03 8.84 6.01
CA ILE A 138 11.41 9.08 4.62
C ILE A 138 11.48 7.75 3.87
N GLY A 139 11.48 7.80 2.55
CA GLY A 139 11.64 6.58 1.75
C GLY A 139 11.24 6.76 0.30
N HIS A 140 11.39 5.68 -0.42
CA HIS A 140 10.94 5.55 -1.79
C HIS A 140 9.59 4.83 -1.83
N VAL A 141 8.85 5.00 -2.90
CA VAL A 141 7.75 4.11 -3.30
C VAL A 141 8.23 3.28 -4.48
N ILE A 142 7.63 2.10 -4.67
CA ILE A 142 8.08 1.19 -5.72
C ILE A 142 8.02 1.88 -7.09
N GLU A 143 9.09 1.69 -7.87
CA GLU A 143 9.33 2.28 -9.18
C GLU A 143 9.42 3.81 -9.17
N ASP A 144 10.13 4.36 -8.22
CA ASP A 144 10.41 5.79 -8.13
C ASP A 144 11.30 6.33 -9.28
N MET A 145 12.04 5.46 -9.95
CA MET A 145 12.91 5.85 -11.07
C MET A 145 12.19 5.96 -12.41
N ASN A 146 10.96 5.48 -12.53
CA ASN A 146 10.34 5.31 -13.85
C ASN A 146 8.85 5.62 -13.82
N THR A 147 8.01 4.66 -13.48
CA THR A 147 6.55 4.78 -13.49
C THR A 147 6.02 4.79 -12.07
N HIS A 148 5.81 5.96 -11.50
CA HIS A 148 5.38 6.13 -10.12
C HIS A 148 3.95 5.63 -9.82
N MET A 149 3.22 5.18 -10.82
CA MET A 149 1.86 4.67 -10.68
C MET A 149 1.70 3.31 -11.34
N ARG A 150 2.42 2.33 -10.83
CA ARG A 150 2.27 0.96 -11.33
C ARG A 150 1.02 0.32 -10.73
N LEU A 151 -0.01 0.21 -11.55
CA LEU A 151 -1.35 -0.20 -11.11
C LEU A 151 -1.43 -1.67 -10.70
N GLY A 152 -0.59 -2.51 -11.24
CA GLY A 152 -0.65 -3.95 -10.96
C GLY A 152 0.04 -4.37 -9.67
N TYR A 153 1.04 -3.63 -9.18
CA TYR A 153 1.82 -4.02 -8.01
C TYR A 153 2.28 -2.85 -7.12
N GLY A 154 2.18 -1.64 -7.61
CA GLY A 154 2.49 -0.43 -6.84
C GLY A 154 1.27 0.13 -6.12
N SER A 155 1.49 1.16 -5.34
CA SER A 155 0.47 1.83 -4.53
C SER A 155 -0.55 2.65 -5.34
N GLY A 156 -0.36 2.78 -6.63
CA GLY A 156 -1.26 3.45 -7.58
C GLY A 156 -1.07 4.95 -7.68
N HIS A 157 -1.22 5.70 -6.61
CA HIS A 157 -1.13 7.16 -6.64
C HIS A 157 0.11 7.64 -5.87
N PHE A 158 1.11 8.13 -6.58
CA PHE A 158 2.41 8.52 -6.04
C PHE A 158 2.31 9.45 -4.81
N PHE A 159 1.67 10.60 -4.95
CA PHE A 159 1.58 11.57 -3.85
C PHE A 159 0.77 11.07 -2.65
N ARG A 160 -0.23 10.20 -2.86
CA ARG A 160 -0.92 9.57 -1.73
C ARG A 160 -0.05 8.53 -1.03
N ALA A 161 0.74 7.78 -1.77
CA ALA A 161 1.65 6.81 -1.20
C ALA A 161 2.70 7.47 -0.30
N LEU A 162 3.13 8.68 -0.65
CA LEU A 162 4.07 9.49 0.13
C LEU A 162 3.41 10.28 1.28
N ASP A 163 2.07 10.34 1.33
CA ASP A 163 1.34 11.10 2.35
C ASP A 163 1.44 10.43 3.73
N GLY A 164 2.37 10.84 4.49
CA GLY A 164 2.83 10.28 5.76
C GLY A 164 4.33 10.40 5.91
N GLN A 165 5.05 10.51 4.82
CA GLN A 165 6.48 10.80 4.81
C GLN A 165 6.75 12.28 5.06
N ASP A 166 7.85 12.58 5.74
CA ASP A 166 8.31 13.94 5.99
C ASP A 166 9.21 14.45 4.85
N MET A 167 9.81 13.53 4.12
CA MET A 167 10.60 13.81 2.92
C MET A 167 10.42 12.68 1.91
N SER A 168 10.33 13.03 0.63
CA SER A 168 10.43 12.07 -0.45
C SER A 168 11.88 11.65 -0.66
N GLY A 169 12.10 10.37 -0.94
CA GLY A 169 13.41 9.81 -1.21
C GLY A 169 13.85 9.84 -2.68
N ILE A 170 13.12 10.48 -3.57
CA ILE A 170 13.44 10.53 -5.00
C ILE A 170 14.77 11.22 -5.22
#